data_41bf39601f19f319728d29e503bf5b53
#
_entry.id   41bf39601f19f319728d29e503bf5b53
#
_cell.length_a   1.000
_cell.length_b   1.000
_cell.length_c   1.000
_cell.angle_alpha   90.00
_cell.angle_beta   90.00
_cell.angle_gamma   90.00
#
_symmetry.space_group_name_H-M   'P 1'
#
loop_
_entity.id
_entity.type
_entity.pdbx_description
1 polymer ?
#
loop_
_entity_poly.entity_id
_entity_poly.type
_entity_poly.pdbx_seq_one_letter_code
_entity_poly.pdbx_strand_id
1 'polypeptide(L)'
;RLIVEKALDAARARDAARRAKELVRRKGALTDNALPGKLADCQSKDPAESELFIVEGDSAGGSAKQGRNPKNQAILPLRGKILNTERTRFDRMLANKEVKNLITAMGAGIGEEDTDLEKLRYHKIVIMTDADVDGAHIRTLLLTFFFRQYQEMVERGFVYIAQPPLYRVHNARFEKFIKDDAGLNDFLLRRISEDVSIEAVNGRSYDGEELLRLMATIGKLDARVRDAETTGMPRTLFLALATYGQAVTGSLFEEEDQALGSWIAGYGYSMRLEREEAEDGEEEEEEEQEEPEDDLEEVDIDEMGVRNESE
;
A
#
# COMPACT_ATOMS: atom_id res chain seq x y z
N ARG A 1 -6.44 39.44 9.52
CA ARG A 1 -6.46 38.49 10.64
C ARG A 1 -5.80 37.16 10.21
N LEU A 2 -6.25 36.54 9.15
CA LEU A 2 -5.66 35.27 8.57
C LEU A 2 -4.15 35.38 8.26
N ILE A 3 -3.66 36.52 7.74
CA ILE A 3 -2.24 36.70 7.41
C ILE A 3 -1.38 36.73 8.68
N VAL A 4 -1.88 37.39 9.74
CA VAL A 4 -1.16 37.49 11.02
C VAL A 4 -1.14 36.12 11.72
N GLU A 5 -2.21 35.34 11.65
CA GLU A 5 -2.27 33.96 12.18
C GLU A 5 -1.27 33.06 11.46
N LYS A 6 -1.23 33.10 10.12
CA LYS A 6 -0.23 32.36 9.33
C LYS A 6 1.22 32.77 9.64
N ALA A 7 1.47 34.06 9.81
CA ALA A 7 2.79 34.56 10.18
C ALA A 7 3.22 34.11 11.58
N LEU A 8 2.29 34.13 12.54
CA LEU A 8 2.52 33.60 13.89
C LEU A 8 2.79 32.11 13.91
N ASP A 9 2.05 31.34 13.12
CA ASP A 9 2.24 29.89 13.02
C ASP A 9 3.58 29.55 12.34
N ALA A 10 3.96 30.28 11.30
CA ALA A 10 5.28 30.15 10.69
C ALA A 10 6.43 30.53 11.66
N ALA A 11 6.26 31.56 12.47
CA ALA A 11 7.25 31.95 13.50
C ALA A 11 7.37 30.85 14.58
N ARG A 12 6.23 30.31 15.05
CA ARG A 12 6.23 29.22 16.05
C ARG A 12 6.85 27.95 15.49
N ALA A 13 6.59 27.60 14.21
CA ALA A 13 7.20 26.47 13.54
C ALA A 13 8.73 26.61 13.47
N ARG A 14 9.24 27.79 13.08
CA ARG A 14 10.70 28.09 13.05
C ARG A 14 11.33 27.99 14.44
N ASP A 15 10.69 28.52 15.48
CA ASP A 15 11.20 28.42 16.85
C ASP A 15 11.21 26.98 17.35
N ALA A 16 10.21 26.17 17.00
CA ALA A 16 10.17 24.77 17.35
C ALA A 16 11.27 23.97 16.62
N ALA A 17 11.49 24.24 15.32
CA ALA A 17 12.58 23.65 14.55
C ALA A 17 13.96 24.00 15.15
N ARG A 18 14.16 25.28 15.51
CA ARG A 18 15.40 25.74 16.15
C ARG A 18 15.64 25.05 17.50
N ARG A 19 14.61 24.89 18.33
CA ARG A 19 14.72 24.16 19.61
C ARG A 19 15.01 22.67 19.39
N ALA A 20 14.42 22.04 18.38
CA ALA A 20 14.72 20.65 18.03
C ALA A 20 16.19 20.50 17.58
N LYS A 21 16.69 21.41 16.74
CA LYS A 21 18.10 21.47 16.32
C LYS A 21 19.05 21.66 17.51
N GLU A 22 18.70 22.56 18.42
CA GLU A 22 19.48 22.79 19.65
C GLU A 22 19.51 21.57 20.56
N LEU A 23 18.40 20.84 20.67
CA LEU A 23 18.33 19.58 21.41
C LEU A 23 19.20 18.49 20.79
N VAL A 24 19.21 18.37 19.47
CA VAL A 24 20.10 17.45 18.73
C VAL A 24 21.56 17.89 18.87
N ARG A 25 21.85 19.19 18.72
CA ARG A 25 23.21 19.75 18.83
C ARG A 25 23.80 19.72 20.24
N ARG A 26 23.02 20.05 21.28
CA ARG A 26 23.47 19.99 22.68
C ARG A 26 23.77 18.55 23.13
N LYS A 27 23.03 17.58 22.59
CA LYS A 27 23.29 16.15 22.87
C LYS A 27 24.49 15.61 22.08
N GLY A 28 24.74 16.12 20.86
CA GLY A 28 25.89 15.70 20.03
C GLY A 28 27.24 16.25 20.49
N ALA A 29 27.24 17.34 21.31
CA ALA A 29 28.49 17.98 21.77
C ALA A 29 29.01 17.38 23.11
N LEU A 30 28.24 16.60 23.83
CA LEU A 30 28.58 16.20 25.21
C LEU A 30 28.64 14.68 25.48
N THR A 31 28.20 13.80 24.58
CA THR A 31 28.42 12.34 24.78
C THR A 31 27.99 11.52 23.54
N ASP A 32 28.66 10.43 23.27
CA ASP A 32 28.28 9.27 22.39
C ASP A 32 26.89 8.66 22.75
N ASN A 33 26.24 9.18 23.78
CA ASN A 33 24.95 8.71 24.32
C ASN A 33 23.71 9.52 23.88
N ALA A 34 23.81 10.35 22.84
CA ALA A 34 22.71 11.21 22.40
C ALA A 34 21.62 10.49 21.56
N LEU A 35 21.86 9.23 21.20
CA LEU A 35 20.91 8.43 20.43
C LEU A 35 19.71 8.00 21.28
N PRO A 36 18.53 7.78 20.67
CA PRO A 36 17.38 7.28 21.41
C PRO A 36 17.74 5.98 22.16
N GLY A 37 17.43 5.90 23.45
CA GLY A 37 17.77 4.73 24.27
C GLY A 37 17.20 3.40 23.78
N LYS A 38 16.26 3.47 22.83
CA LYS A 38 15.69 2.30 22.17
C LYS A 38 16.43 1.90 20.89
N LEU A 39 17.20 2.80 20.29
CA LEU A 39 17.95 2.52 19.07
C LEU A 39 19.07 1.51 19.37
N ALA A 40 19.04 0.37 18.70
CA ALA A 40 20.19 -0.51 18.61
C ALA A 40 20.97 -0.14 17.35
N ASP A 41 21.97 0.72 17.49
CA ASP A 41 22.76 1.24 16.38
C ASP A 41 23.67 0.20 15.74
N CYS A 42 24.11 0.44 14.51
CA CYS A 42 25.11 -0.37 13.81
C CYS A 42 26.53 0.16 14.08
N GLN A 43 27.53 -0.68 13.74
CA GLN A 43 28.94 -0.36 13.93
C GLN A 43 29.50 0.54 12.82
N SER A 44 29.01 0.36 11.56
CA SER A 44 29.44 1.17 10.42
C SER A 44 29.08 2.62 10.63
N LYS A 45 29.97 3.53 10.21
CA LYS A 45 29.76 4.97 10.18
C LYS A 45 29.50 5.47 8.76
N ASP A 46 29.59 4.60 7.76
CA ASP A 46 29.26 4.92 6.38
C ASP A 46 27.74 4.83 6.18
N PRO A 47 27.04 5.95 5.88
CA PRO A 47 25.61 5.94 5.64
C PRO A 47 25.20 5.05 4.45
N ALA A 48 26.03 4.91 3.43
CA ALA A 48 25.75 4.13 2.24
C ALA A 48 25.68 2.63 2.53
N GLU A 49 26.46 2.14 3.51
CA GLU A 49 26.43 0.76 3.97
C GLU A 49 25.40 0.51 5.07
N SER A 50 24.92 1.57 5.72
CA SER A 50 24.11 1.47 6.94
C SER A 50 22.60 1.46 6.63
N GLU A 51 21.89 0.58 7.33
CA GLU A 51 20.45 0.35 7.20
C GLU A 51 19.77 0.56 8.55
N LEU A 52 18.68 1.36 8.56
CA LEU A 52 17.82 1.54 9.73
C LEU A 52 16.52 0.79 9.55
N PHE A 53 16.28 -0.23 10.36
CA PHE A 53 15.01 -0.95 10.41
C PHE A 53 14.10 -0.31 11.46
N ILE A 54 12.97 0.21 11.02
CA ILE A 54 11.90 0.71 11.88
C ILE A 54 10.92 -0.43 12.08
N VAL A 55 10.81 -0.95 13.30
CA VAL A 55 10.01 -2.14 13.63
C VAL A 55 8.88 -1.80 14.58
N GLU A 56 7.77 -2.54 14.47
CA GLU A 56 6.59 -2.35 15.30
C GLU A 56 6.76 -3.05 16.65
N GLY A 57 6.79 -2.24 17.72
CA GLY A 57 6.81 -2.72 19.09
C GLY A 57 8.18 -3.22 19.60
N ASP A 58 8.26 -3.30 20.92
CA ASP A 58 9.50 -3.71 21.61
C ASP A 58 9.77 -5.21 21.44
N SER A 59 8.74 -6.04 21.25
CA SER A 59 8.87 -7.50 21.05
C SER A 59 9.56 -7.80 19.72
N ALA A 60 9.01 -7.27 18.60
CA ALA A 60 9.63 -7.38 17.28
C ALA A 60 11.03 -6.74 17.26
N GLY A 61 11.20 -5.60 17.96
CA GLY A 61 12.50 -4.98 18.15
C GLY A 61 13.52 -5.88 18.85
N GLY A 62 13.10 -6.68 19.83
CA GLY A 62 13.93 -7.67 20.50
C GLY A 62 14.40 -8.78 19.55
N SER A 63 13.48 -9.37 18.80
CA SER A 63 13.78 -10.41 17.80
C SER A 63 14.66 -9.87 16.67
N ALA A 64 14.35 -8.68 16.15
CA ALA A 64 15.14 -8.02 15.11
C ALA A 64 16.58 -7.73 15.57
N LYS A 65 16.78 -7.30 16.81
CA LYS A 65 18.12 -7.09 17.39
C LYS A 65 18.94 -8.37 17.46
N GLN A 66 18.31 -9.52 17.72
CA GLN A 66 19.01 -10.81 17.73
C GLN A 66 19.35 -11.31 16.33
N GLY A 67 18.46 -11.10 15.35
CA GLY A 67 18.63 -11.57 13.97
C GLY A 67 19.44 -10.65 13.05
N ARG A 68 19.66 -9.37 13.42
CA ARG A 68 20.34 -8.38 12.57
C ARG A 68 21.83 -8.66 12.37
N ASN A 69 22.39 -8.11 11.32
CA ASN A 69 23.84 -7.92 11.19
C ASN A 69 24.27 -6.64 11.94
N PRO A 70 24.93 -6.73 13.11
CA PRO A 70 25.33 -5.56 13.88
C PRO A 70 26.30 -4.62 13.16
N LYS A 71 26.99 -5.11 12.12
CA LYS A 71 27.96 -4.33 11.36
C LYS A 71 27.30 -3.14 10.67
N ASN A 72 26.18 -3.37 10.00
CA ASN A 72 25.52 -2.37 9.13
C ASN A 72 24.02 -2.17 9.37
N GLN A 73 23.38 -2.97 10.24
CA GLN A 73 21.95 -2.89 10.50
C GLN A 73 21.65 -2.32 11.88
N ALA A 74 20.90 -1.23 11.91
CA ALA A 74 20.37 -0.60 13.12
C ALA A 74 18.87 -0.92 13.26
N ILE A 75 18.39 -1.08 14.51
CA ILE A 75 16.98 -1.37 14.82
C ILE A 75 16.41 -0.27 15.71
N LEU A 76 15.30 0.32 15.26
CA LEU A 76 14.52 1.28 16.03
C LEU A 76 13.09 0.76 16.23
N PRO A 77 12.73 0.25 17.42
CA PRO A 77 11.37 -0.12 17.72
C PRO A 77 10.50 1.12 17.98
N LEU A 78 9.32 1.17 17.36
CA LEU A 78 8.30 2.18 17.61
C LEU A 78 7.21 1.61 18.51
N ARG A 79 6.73 2.37 19.50
CA ARG A 79 5.61 1.98 20.35
C ARG A 79 4.29 2.48 19.80
N GLY A 80 3.57 1.59 19.17
CA GLY A 80 2.22 1.84 18.65
C GLY A 80 2.20 2.80 17.46
N LYS A 81 1.01 3.30 17.14
CA LYS A 81 0.77 4.19 16.02
C LYS A 81 1.43 5.55 16.25
N ILE A 82 2.24 5.99 15.29
CA ILE A 82 2.80 7.35 15.33
C ILE A 82 1.72 8.39 15.04
N LEU A 83 2.00 9.63 15.39
CA LEU A 83 1.12 10.75 15.13
C LEU A 83 0.94 10.96 13.61
N ASN A 84 -0.30 11.22 13.16
CA ASN A 84 -0.55 11.60 11.77
C ASN A 84 -0.01 13.01 11.52
N THR A 85 1.09 13.10 10.77
CA THR A 85 1.81 14.35 10.50
C THR A 85 1.12 15.23 9.46
N GLU A 86 0.20 14.70 8.67
CA GLU A 86 -0.60 15.46 7.70
C GLU A 86 -1.56 16.46 8.37
N ARG A 87 -2.19 16.02 9.46
CA ARG A 87 -3.23 16.80 10.17
C ARG A 87 -2.72 17.49 11.42
N THR A 88 -1.40 17.39 11.70
CA THR A 88 -0.84 17.85 12.96
C THR A 88 0.09 19.04 12.72
N ARG A 89 -0.03 20.06 13.57
CA ARG A 89 0.89 21.21 13.56
C ARG A 89 2.31 20.76 13.89
N PHE A 90 3.30 21.41 13.28
CA PHE A 90 4.71 21.07 13.39
C PHE A 90 5.22 21.05 14.84
N ASP A 91 4.80 22.01 15.67
CA ASP A 91 5.18 22.07 17.10
C ASP A 91 4.68 20.84 17.89
N ARG A 92 3.46 20.40 17.61
CA ARG A 92 2.86 19.20 18.23
C ARG A 92 3.50 17.92 17.72
N MET A 93 3.87 17.87 16.44
CA MET A 93 4.61 16.77 15.85
C MET A 93 5.96 16.61 16.55
N LEU A 94 6.72 17.68 16.74
CA LEU A 94 7.99 17.66 17.46
C LEU A 94 7.87 17.39 18.96
N ALA A 95 6.68 17.56 19.55
CA ALA A 95 6.42 17.16 20.93
C ALA A 95 6.26 15.63 21.08
N ASN A 96 5.91 14.91 19.99
CA ASN A 96 5.74 13.47 20.00
C ASN A 96 7.07 12.75 20.19
N LYS A 97 7.12 11.80 21.14
CA LYS A 97 8.32 11.06 21.53
C LYS A 97 8.85 10.15 20.42
N GLU A 98 7.96 9.45 19.72
CA GLU A 98 8.37 8.50 18.66
C GLU A 98 8.88 9.25 17.43
N VAL A 99 8.25 10.39 17.07
CA VAL A 99 8.75 11.26 16.01
C VAL A 99 10.13 11.83 16.36
N LYS A 100 10.33 12.28 17.60
CA LYS A 100 11.67 12.73 18.06
C LYS A 100 12.72 11.62 17.96
N ASN A 101 12.36 10.41 18.33
CA ASN A 101 13.25 9.25 18.24
C ASN A 101 13.67 9.00 16.79
N LEU A 102 12.72 9.07 15.83
CA LEU A 102 13.00 8.94 14.41
C LEU A 102 13.98 10.02 13.92
N ILE A 103 13.66 11.30 14.16
CA ILE A 103 14.50 12.43 13.76
C ILE A 103 15.92 12.28 14.33
N THR A 104 16.03 11.97 15.62
CA THR A 104 17.31 11.81 16.31
C THR A 104 18.09 10.62 15.78
N ALA A 105 17.43 9.49 15.48
CA ALA A 105 18.07 8.31 14.92
C ALA A 105 18.63 8.58 13.52
N MET A 106 17.88 9.28 12.67
CA MET A 106 18.31 9.62 11.31
C MET A 106 19.45 10.64 11.27
N GLY A 107 19.45 11.62 12.17
CA GLY A 107 20.52 12.62 12.28
C GLY A 107 20.43 13.77 11.27
N ALA A 108 19.49 13.75 10.33
CA ALA A 108 19.38 14.74 9.24
C ALA A 108 18.69 16.06 9.64
N GLY A 109 18.26 16.22 10.91
CA GLY A 109 17.44 17.38 11.30
C GLY A 109 15.99 17.24 10.83
N ILE A 110 15.21 18.33 10.86
CA ILE A 110 13.83 18.38 10.34
C ILE A 110 13.40 19.83 10.07
N GLY A 111 12.61 20.04 9.03
CA GLY A 111 12.10 21.35 8.57
C GLY A 111 12.79 21.81 7.30
N GLU A 112 12.12 22.68 6.53
CA GLU A 112 12.57 23.11 5.19
C GLU A 112 13.99 23.73 5.18
N GLU A 113 14.34 24.49 6.23
CA GLU A 113 15.65 25.18 6.33
C GLU A 113 16.72 24.35 7.09
N ASP A 114 16.31 23.34 7.86
CA ASP A 114 17.18 22.63 8.81
C ASP A 114 17.45 21.16 8.43
N THR A 115 16.79 20.65 7.40
CA THR A 115 17.03 19.30 6.90
C THR A 115 18.31 19.26 6.07
N ASP A 116 19.26 18.44 6.49
CA ASP A 116 20.55 18.24 5.83
C ASP A 116 20.76 16.75 5.61
N LEU A 117 20.54 16.29 4.39
CA LEU A 117 20.65 14.87 4.04
C LEU A 117 22.10 14.39 4.01
N GLU A 118 23.10 15.27 3.95
CA GLU A 118 24.50 14.84 4.06
C GLU A 118 24.84 14.37 5.48
N LYS A 119 24.04 14.77 6.47
CA LYS A 119 24.14 14.28 7.86
C LYS A 119 23.32 13.04 8.14
N LEU A 120 22.63 12.50 7.13
CA LEU A 120 21.85 11.29 7.26
C LEU A 120 22.78 10.11 7.63
N ARG A 121 22.38 9.37 8.64
CA ARG A 121 23.18 8.26 9.17
C ARG A 121 22.97 6.93 8.44
N TYR A 122 21.88 6.81 7.70
CA TYR A 122 21.49 5.59 7.00
C TYR A 122 20.89 5.94 5.64
N HIS A 123 21.44 5.42 4.56
CA HIS A 123 20.89 5.57 3.22
C HIS A 123 19.84 4.51 2.87
N LYS A 124 19.55 3.58 3.81
CA LYS A 124 18.45 2.64 3.70
C LYS A 124 17.63 2.68 4.97
N ILE A 125 16.40 3.16 4.87
CA ILE A 125 15.42 3.18 5.95
C ILE A 125 14.32 2.21 5.59
N VAL A 126 14.27 1.10 6.33
CA VAL A 126 13.38 -0.03 6.05
C VAL A 126 12.24 -0.02 7.05
N ILE A 127 11.03 0.24 6.58
CA ILE A 127 9.80 0.13 7.37
C ILE A 127 9.41 -1.34 7.41
N MET A 128 9.41 -1.94 8.60
CA MET A 128 9.10 -3.34 8.84
C MET A 128 7.98 -3.46 9.88
N THR A 129 6.76 -3.51 9.39
CA THR A 129 5.54 -3.67 10.19
C THR A 129 4.93 -5.04 9.93
N ASP A 130 4.06 -5.49 10.81
CA ASP A 130 3.31 -6.73 10.63
C ASP A 130 2.41 -6.67 9.38
N ALA A 131 2.06 -7.84 8.83
CA ALA A 131 1.21 -7.97 7.64
C ALA A 131 -0.28 -7.94 8.01
N ASP A 132 -0.68 -7.13 8.99
CA ASP A 132 -2.05 -6.93 9.43
C ASP A 132 -2.55 -5.50 9.17
N VAL A 133 -3.77 -5.22 9.58
CA VAL A 133 -4.44 -3.91 9.40
C VAL A 133 -3.71 -2.81 10.18
N ASP A 134 -3.26 -3.09 11.40
CA ASP A 134 -2.56 -2.12 12.24
C ASP A 134 -1.17 -1.80 11.67
N GLY A 135 -0.42 -2.81 11.23
CA GLY A 135 0.86 -2.62 10.55
C GLY A 135 0.72 -1.85 9.23
N ALA A 136 -0.34 -2.09 8.46
CA ALA A 136 -0.64 -1.30 7.27
C ALA A 136 -0.89 0.17 7.60
N HIS A 137 -1.60 0.46 8.70
CA HIS A 137 -1.84 1.83 9.16
C HIS A 137 -0.55 2.50 9.65
N ILE A 138 0.28 1.82 10.43
CA ILE A 138 1.59 2.34 10.88
C ILE A 138 2.48 2.65 9.68
N ARG A 139 2.53 1.77 8.69
CA ARG A 139 3.27 1.99 7.44
C ARG A 139 2.79 3.25 6.70
N THR A 140 1.48 3.44 6.58
CA THR A 140 0.90 4.64 5.96
C THR A 140 1.31 5.91 6.71
N LEU A 141 1.24 5.92 8.04
CA LEU A 141 1.64 7.06 8.86
C LEU A 141 3.15 7.38 8.72
N LEU A 142 4.00 6.36 8.68
CA LEU A 142 5.44 6.52 8.47
C LEU A 142 5.75 7.06 7.07
N LEU A 143 5.10 6.52 6.03
CA LEU A 143 5.27 7.03 4.66
C LEU A 143 4.81 8.48 4.55
N THR A 144 3.68 8.85 5.18
CA THR A 144 3.22 10.24 5.26
C THR A 144 4.25 11.14 5.94
N PHE A 145 4.84 10.68 7.05
CA PHE A 145 5.92 11.42 7.74
C PHE A 145 7.13 11.63 6.83
N PHE A 146 7.63 10.57 6.18
CA PHE A 146 8.79 10.68 5.28
C PHE A 146 8.49 11.56 4.07
N PHE A 147 7.34 11.39 3.43
CA PHE A 147 6.95 12.17 2.26
C PHE A 147 6.81 13.66 2.59
N ARG A 148 6.24 14.01 3.75
CA ARG A 148 6.01 15.41 4.15
C ARG A 148 7.23 16.11 4.73
N GLN A 149 8.10 15.38 5.41
CA GLN A 149 9.23 15.98 6.12
C GLN A 149 10.58 15.74 5.44
N TYR A 150 10.67 14.73 4.56
CA TYR A 150 11.91 14.27 3.93
C TYR A 150 11.65 13.82 2.49
N GLN A 151 10.97 14.65 1.71
CA GLN A 151 10.58 14.30 0.33
C GLN A 151 11.80 13.88 -0.51
N GLU A 152 12.90 14.58 -0.41
CA GLU A 152 14.14 14.27 -1.11
C GLU A 152 14.70 12.88 -0.77
N MET A 153 14.52 12.38 0.47
CA MET A 153 14.89 11.00 0.83
C MET A 153 14.04 9.97 0.08
N VAL A 154 12.75 10.26 -0.11
CA VAL A 154 11.84 9.39 -0.87
C VAL A 154 12.22 9.40 -2.35
N GLU A 155 12.49 10.56 -2.92
CA GLU A 155 12.92 10.74 -4.31
C GLU A 155 14.27 10.07 -4.61
N ARG A 156 15.22 10.12 -3.67
CA ARG A 156 16.50 9.41 -3.77
C ARG A 156 16.40 7.91 -3.54
N GLY A 157 15.21 7.39 -3.20
CA GLY A 157 14.98 5.96 -2.99
C GLY A 157 15.61 5.41 -1.70
N PHE A 158 15.74 6.22 -0.64
CA PHE A 158 16.29 5.77 0.64
C PHE A 158 15.27 5.11 1.56
N VAL A 159 13.98 5.18 1.23
CA VAL A 159 12.89 4.59 2.01
C VAL A 159 12.42 3.29 1.37
N TYR A 160 12.43 2.22 2.15
CA TYR A 160 12.08 0.86 1.74
C TYR A 160 10.95 0.33 2.60
N ILE A 161 10.16 -0.57 2.04
CA ILE A 161 9.12 -1.32 2.75
C ILE A 161 9.55 -2.79 2.77
N ALA A 162 9.70 -3.36 3.97
CA ALA A 162 9.91 -4.78 4.10
C ALA A 162 8.64 -5.55 3.73
N GLN A 163 8.81 -6.62 2.98
CA GLN A 163 7.73 -7.55 2.64
C GLN A 163 7.96 -8.86 3.38
N PRO A 164 7.35 -9.03 4.59
CA PRO A 164 7.45 -10.28 5.30
C PRO A 164 6.76 -11.39 4.50
N PRO A 165 7.25 -12.64 4.59
CA PRO A 165 6.59 -13.77 3.97
C PRO A 165 5.23 -14.01 4.61
N LEU A 166 4.19 -14.24 3.78
CA LEU A 166 2.84 -14.54 4.27
C LEU A 166 2.71 -15.96 4.78
N TYR A 167 3.49 -16.91 4.23
CA TYR A 167 3.38 -18.32 4.54
C TYR A 167 4.69 -18.92 5.01
N ARG A 168 4.60 -19.80 5.99
CA ARG A 168 5.67 -20.70 6.41
C ARG A 168 5.21 -22.14 6.17
N VAL A 169 5.81 -22.81 5.22
CA VAL A 169 5.57 -24.23 4.94
C VAL A 169 6.71 -25.03 5.56
N HIS A 170 6.39 -25.96 6.44
CA HIS A 170 7.39 -26.78 7.09
C HIS A 170 6.91 -28.21 7.32
N ASN A 171 7.85 -29.14 7.29
CA ASN A 171 7.66 -30.49 7.77
C ASN A 171 8.94 -30.93 8.51
N ALA A 172 9.04 -32.22 8.89
CA ALA A 172 10.19 -32.74 9.61
C ALA A 172 11.53 -32.63 8.85
N ARG A 173 11.53 -32.41 7.53
CA ARG A 173 12.71 -32.44 6.67
C ARG A 173 13.06 -31.10 6.01
N PHE A 174 12.10 -30.19 5.90
CA PHE A 174 12.32 -28.87 5.29
C PHE A 174 11.45 -27.78 5.90
N GLU A 175 11.93 -26.55 5.76
CA GLU A 175 11.21 -25.34 6.08
C GLU A 175 11.41 -24.33 4.95
N LYS A 176 10.31 -23.70 4.49
CA LYS A 176 10.33 -22.69 3.43
C LYS A 176 9.39 -21.56 3.76
N PHE A 177 9.89 -20.34 3.67
CA PHE A 177 9.07 -19.12 3.73
C PHE A 177 8.64 -18.73 2.32
N ILE A 178 7.36 -18.40 2.16
CA ILE A 178 6.75 -18.06 0.87
C ILE A 178 6.12 -16.68 1.01
N LYS A 179 6.43 -15.81 0.03
CA LYS A 179 6.14 -14.39 0.07
C LYS A 179 4.66 -14.07 -0.06
N ASP A 180 3.95 -14.76 -0.97
CA ASP A 180 2.59 -14.44 -1.40
C ASP A 180 1.82 -15.68 -1.88
N ASP A 181 0.54 -15.50 -2.20
CA ASP A 181 -0.34 -16.56 -2.69
C ASP A 181 0.16 -17.19 -4.00
N ALA A 182 0.73 -16.38 -4.89
CA ALA A 182 1.27 -16.87 -6.16
C ALA A 182 2.45 -17.83 -5.92
N GLY A 183 3.34 -17.46 -5.00
CA GLY A 183 4.45 -18.32 -4.58
C GLY A 183 3.99 -19.60 -3.89
N LEU A 184 2.90 -19.54 -3.10
CA LEU A 184 2.30 -20.73 -2.48
C LEU A 184 1.73 -21.66 -3.53
N ASN A 185 0.97 -21.12 -4.48
CA ASN A 185 0.41 -21.91 -5.58
C ASN A 185 1.51 -22.56 -6.43
N ASP A 186 2.57 -21.83 -6.80
CA ASP A 186 3.71 -22.41 -7.54
C ASP A 186 4.38 -23.54 -6.74
N PHE A 187 4.58 -23.33 -5.43
CA PHE A 187 5.15 -24.35 -4.55
C PHE A 187 4.28 -25.62 -4.49
N LEU A 188 2.96 -25.46 -4.33
CA LEU A 188 2.03 -26.58 -4.26
C LEU A 188 1.94 -27.31 -5.59
N LEU A 189 1.87 -26.58 -6.71
CA LEU A 189 1.83 -27.16 -8.05
C LEU A 189 3.10 -27.99 -8.35
N ARG A 190 4.29 -27.48 -8.03
CA ARG A 190 5.55 -28.22 -8.16
C ARG A 190 5.55 -29.50 -7.32
N ARG A 191 5.03 -29.40 -6.09
CA ARG A 191 4.96 -30.54 -5.20
C ARG A 191 4.03 -31.63 -5.70
N ILE A 192 2.86 -31.23 -6.22
CA ILE A 192 1.85 -32.14 -6.77
C ILE A 192 2.36 -32.78 -8.06
N SER A 193 3.01 -32.02 -8.95
CA SER A 193 3.50 -32.52 -10.24
C SER A 193 4.60 -33.58 -10.12
N GLU A 194 5.23 -33.72 -8.93
CA GLU A 194 6.19 -34.82 -8.67
C GLU A 194 5.51 -36.19 -8.53
N ASP A 195 4.27 -36.22 -8.02
CA ASP A 195 3.61 -37.44 -7.59
C ASP A 195 2.31 -37.75 -8.39
N VAL A 196 1.85 -36.85 -9.25
CA VAL A 196 0.57 -36.94 -9.97
C VAL A 196 0.76 -36.80 -11.47
N SER A 197 -0.01 -37.60 -12.24
CA SER A 197 -0.17 -37.41 -13.69
C SER A 197 -1.65 -37.19 -14.03
N ILE A 198 -1.92 -36.44 -15.09
CA ILE A 198 -3.27 -36.21 -15.62
C ILE A 198 -3.36 -36.83 -17.01
N GLU A 199 -4.33 -37.70 -17.23
CA GLU A 199 -4.64 -38.23 -18.54
C GLU A 199 -5.83 -37.47 -19.14
N ALA A 200 -5.64 -36.89 -20.31
CA ALA A 200 -6.69 -36.21 -21.05
C ALA A 200 -7.59 -37.21 -21.78
N VAL A 201 -8.82 -36.79 -22.12
CA VAL A 201 -9.80 -37.61 -22.82
C VAL A 201 -9.29 -38.18 -24.16
N ASN A 202 -8.33 -37.48 -24.80
CA ASN A 202 -7.66 -37.93 -26.02
C ASN A 202 -6.53 -38.95 -25.79
N GLY A 203 -6.33 -39.44 -24.57
CA GLY A 203 -5.30 -40.40 -24.18
C GLY A 203 -3.91 -39.80 -23.97
N ARG A 204 -3.76 -38.46 -24.05
CA ARG A 204 -2.49 -37.82 -23.76
C ARG A 204 -2.28 -37.69 -22.24
N SER A 205 -1.14 -38.17 -21.76
CA SER A 205 -0.74 -38.01 -20.36
C SER A 205 0.15 -36.79 -20.18
N TYR A 206 -0.05 -36.09 -19.08
CA TYR A 206 0.76 -34.94 -18.62
C TYR A 206 1.32 -35.28 -17.24
N ASP A 207 2.64 -35.19 -17.09
CA ASP A 207 3.35 -35.40 -15.84
C ASP A 207 4.50 -34.40 -15.66
N GLY A 208 5.10 -34.34 -14.49
CA GLY A 208 6.25 -33.52 -14.17
C GLY A 208 6.17 -32.08 -14.69
N GLU A 209 7.17 -31.66 -15.46
CA GLU A 209 7.27 -30.31 -16.03
C GLU A 209 6.14 -29.98 -17.02
N GLU A 210 5.64 -30.96 -17.77
CA GLU A 210 4.55 -30.73 -18.72
C GLU A 210 3.22 -30.48 -17.98
N LEU A 211 2.96 -31.24 -16.93
CA LEU A 211 1.84 -31.01 -16.04
C LEU A 211 1.92 -29.63 -15.37
N LEU A 212 3.09 -29.25 -14.89
CA LEU A 212 3.32 -27.94 -14.28
C LEU A 212 2.98 -26.79 -15.22
N ARG A 213 3.45 -26.85 -16.49
CA ARG A 213 3.13 -25.84 -17.52
C ARG A 213 1.65 -25.80 -17.84
N LEU A 214 0.99 -26.96 -17.94
CA LEU A 214 -0.45 -27.05 -18.18
C LEU A 214 -1.22 -26.36 -17.04
N MET A 215 -0.92 -26.72 -15.79
CA MET A 215 -1.59 -26.15 -14.61
C MET A 215 -1.35 -24.64 -14.47
N ALA A 216 -0.13 -24.16 -14.75
CA ALA A 216 0.18 -22.74 -14.76
C ALA A 216 -0.62 -21.99 -15.84
N THR A 217 -0.85 -22.61 -17.01
CA THR A 217 -1.65 -22.03 -18.09
C THR A 217 -3.13 -21.98 -17.72
N ILE A 218 -3.66 -23.06 -17.11
CA ILE A 218 -5.04 -23.12 -16.61
C ILE A 218 -5.25 -22.07 -15.52
N GLY A 219 -4.30 -21.89 -14.60
CA GLY A 219 -4.37 -20.84 -13.57
C GLY A 219 -4.44 -19.42 -14.15
N LYS A 220 -3.67 -19.15 -15.21
CA LYS A 220 -3.74 -17.87 -15.92
C LYS A 220 -5.10 -17.67 -16.62
N LEU A 221 -5.62 -18.72 -17.23
CA LEU A 221 -6.95 -18.68 -17.87
C LEU A 221 -8.03 -18.41 -16.81
N ASP A 222 -8.01 -19.15 -15.69
CA ASP A 222 -8.98 -18.97 -14.62
C ASP A 222 -8.95 -17.55 -14.02
N ALA A 223 -7.76 -16.96 -13.86
CA ALA A 223 -7.62 -15.57 -13.44
C ALA A 223 -8.29 -14.60 -14.44
N ARG A 224 -8.08 -14.79 -15.74
CA ARG A 224 -8.71 -13.98 -16.77
C ARG A 224 -10.23 -14.14 -16.82
N VAL A 225 -10.72 -15.36 -16.60
CA VAL A 225 -12.16 -15.62 -16.49
C VAL A 225 -12.75 -14.85 -15.30
N ARG A 226 -12.10 -14.90 -14.13
CA ARG A 226 -12.56 -14.15 -12.94
C ARG A 226 -12.56 -12.65 -13.19
N ASP A 227 -11.51 -12.12 -13.82
CA ASP A 227 -11.46 -10.70 -14.19
C ASP A 227 -12.67 -10.32 -15.08
N ALA A 228 -12.99 -11.15 -16.08
CA ALA A 228 -14.14 -10.93 -16.94
C ALA A 228 -15.48 -11.04 -16.20
N GLU A 229 -15.61 -11.98 -15.25
CA GLU A 229 -16.80 -12.10 -14.40
C GLU A 229 -17.03 -10.85 -13.55
N THR A 230 -15.98 -10.15 -13.10
CA THR A 230 -16.11 -8.88 -12.37
C THR A 230 -16.67 -7.74 -13.22
N THR A 231 -16.50 -7.82 -14.54
CA THR A 231 -17.09 -6.86 -15.51
C THR A 231 -18.48 -7.28 -16.02
N GLY A 232 -19.05 -8.34 -15.44
CA GLY A 232 -20.38 -8.84 -15.80
C GLY A 232 -20.41 -9.85 -16.97
N MET A 233 -19.24 -10.26 -17.51
CA MET A 233 -19.18 -11.27 -18.57
C MET A 233 -19.30 -12.68 -17.97
N PRO A 234 -20.32 -13.48 -18.36
CA PRO A 234 -20.44 -14.85 -17.90
C PRO A 234 -19.24 -15.72 -18.34
N ARG A 235 -18.79 -16.63 -17.43
CA ARG A 235 -17.69 -17.57 -17.71
C ARG A 235 -17.83 -18.33 -19.01
N THR A 236 -19.03 -18.81 -19.29
CA THR A 236 -19.34 -19.58 -20.53
C THR A 236 -19.17 -18.73 -21.79
N LEU A 237 -19.58 -17.46 -21.75
CA LEU A 237 -19.38 -16.54 -22.86
C LEU A 237 -17.89 -16.25 -23.07
N PHE A 238 -17.14 -15.97 -22.00
CA PHE A 238 -15.69 -15.75 -22.08
C PHE A 238 -14.98 -16.94 -22.72
N LEU A 239 -15.28 -18.16 -22.29
CA LEU A 239 -14.68 -19.37 -22.85
C LEU A 239 -15.08 -19.61 -24.29
N ALA A 240 -16.34 -19.32 -24.68
CA ALA A 240 -16.79 -19.36 -26.07
C ALA A 240 -15.98 -18.43 -26.95
N LEU A 241 -15.81 -17.18 -26.53
CA LEU A 241 -15.00 -16.18 -27.24
C LEU A 241 -13.52 -16.57 -27.31
N ALA A 242 -12.96 -17.07 -26.23
CA ALA A 242 -11.56 -17.53 -26.17
C ALA A 242 -11.27 -18.73 -27.10
N THR A 243 -12.28 -19.53 -27.44
CA THR A 243 -12.16 -20.72 -28.31
C THR A 243 -12.66 -20.48 -29.74
N TYR A 244 -13.03 -19.28 -30.11
CA TYR A 244 -13.56 -18.92 -31.45
C TYR A 244 -12.58 -19.18 -32.59
N GLY A 245 -11.29 -19.29 -32.29
CA GLY A 245 -10.26 -19.62 -33.30
C GLY A 245 -9.67 -18.43 -34.08
N GLN A 246 -10.23 -17.23 -33.88
CA GLN A 246 -9.72 -15.95 -34.37
C GLN A 246 -9.58 -14.97 -33.22
N ALA A 247 -8.78 -13.91 -33.39
CA ALA A 247 -8.69 -12.85 -32.43
C ALA A 247 -10.03 -12.08 -32.37
N VAL A 248 -10.69 -12.10 -31.20
CA VAL A 248 -11.92 -11.34 -30.96
C VAL A 248 -11.55 -9.92 -30.62
N THR A 249 -11.93 -8.98 -31.49
CA THR A 249 -11.69 -7.53 -31.37
C THR A 249 -13.00 -6.77 -31.29
N GLY A 250 -12.99 -5.53 -30.80
CA GLY A 250 -14.18 -4.67 -30.77
C GLY A 250 -14.84 -4.51 -32.13
N SER A 251 -14.06 -4.44 -33.22
CA SER A 251 -14.57 -4.31 -34.58
C SER A 251 -15.49 -5.44 -35.02
N LEU A 252 -15.26 -6.69 -34.55
CA LEU A 252 -16.14 -7.81 -34.86
C LEU A 252 -17.56 -7.65 -34.28
N PHE A 253 -17.67 -6.92 -33.18
CA PHE A 253 -18.96 -6.58 -32.58
C PHE A 253 -19.60 -5.39 -33.30
N GLU A 254 -18.83 -4.39 -33.67
CA GLU A 254 -19.30 -3.20 -34.38
C GLU A 254 -19.81 -3.52 -35.81
N GLU A 255 -19.17 -4.49 -36.45
CA GLU A 255 -19.53 -4.94 -37.82
C GLU A 255 -20.61 -6.03 -37.82
N GLU A 256 -21.11 -6.45 -36.61
CA GLU A 256 -22.08 -7.53 -36.46
C GLU A 256 -21.67 -8.82 -37.21
N ASP A 257 -20.42 -9.25 -36.99
CA ASP A 257 -19.87 -10.44 -37.67
C ASP A 257 -20.77 -11.66 -37.49
N GLN A 258 -21.32 -12.16 -38.59
CA GLN A 258 -22.30 -13.27 -38.61
C GLN A 258 -21.68 -14.59 -38.13
N ALA A 259 -20.38 -14.80 -38.35
CA ALA A 259 -19.70 -16.03 -37.93
C ALA A 259 -19.51 -16.04 -36.41
N LEU A 260 -19.12 -14.89 -35.83
CA LEU A 260 -19.04 -14.72 -34.38
C LEU A 260 -20.44 -14.82 -33.77
N GLY A 261 -21.45 -14.16 -34.33
CA GLY A 261 -22.83 -14.24 -33.87
C GLY A 261 -23.36 -15.67 -33.85
N SER A 262 -23.12 -16.45 -34.89
CA SER A 262 -23.50 -17.85 -34.98
C SER A 262 -22.75 -18.73 -33.97
N TRP A 263 -21.46 -18.41 -33.73
CA TRP A 263 -20.64 -19.12 -32.76
C TRP A 263 -21.16 -18.95 -31.34
N ILE A 264 -21.38 -17.70 -30.89
CA ILE A 264 -21.89 -17.44 -29.54
C ILE A 264 -23.33 -17.91 -29.34
N ALA A 265 -24.15 -17.95 -30.40
CA ALA A 265 -25.50 -18.51 -30.34
C ALA A 265 -25.50 -19.99 -29.97
N GLY A 266 -24.50 -20.76 -30.36
CA GLY A 266 -24.28 -22.14 -29.95
C GLY A 266 -24.09 -22.32 -28.45
N TYR A 267 -23.72 -21.24 -27.73
CA TYR A 267 -23.58 -21.22 -26.26
C TYR A 267 -24.75 -20.52 -25.55
N GLY A 268 -25.82 -20.15 -26.28
CA GLY A 268 -27.03 -19.56 -25.73
C GLY A 268 -26.96 -18.03 -25.61
N TYR A 269 -26.04 -17.37 -26.31
CA TYR A 269 -25.89 -15.89 -26.32
C TYR A 269 -26.30 -15.31 -27.66
N SER A 270 -26.77 -14.06 -27.65
CA SER A 270 -27.05 -13.28 -28.88
C SER A 270 -26.24 -11.99 -28.87
N MET A 271 -25.75 -11.60 -30.05
CA MET A 271 -25.11 -10.32 -30.24
C MET A 271 -26.16 -9.27 -30.62
N ARG A 272 -26.18 -8.15 -29.89
CA ARG A 272 -27.04 -7.01 -30.18
C ARG A 272 -26.21 -5.73 -29.94
N LEU A 273 -26.19 -4.87 -30.92
CA LEU A 273 -25.60 -3.53 -30.81
C LEU A 273 -26.67 -2.58 -30.23
N GLU A 274 -26.45 -2.05 -29.05
CA GLU A 274 -27.17 -0.87 -28.58
C GLU A 274 -26.48 0.35 -29.21
N ARG A 275 -27.09 0.93 -30.27
CA ARG A 275 -26.71 2.26 -30.73
C ARG A 275 -27.35 3.24 -29.76
N GLU A 276 -26.56 4.07 -29.11
CA GLU A 276 -27.04 5.28 -28.49
C GLU A 276 -27.69 6.08 -29.62
N GLU A 277 -29.01 6.20 -29.65
CA GLU A 277 -29.72 7.18 -30.47
C GLU A 277 -29.16 8.53 -30.02
N ALA A 278 -28.43 9.22 -30.88
CA ALA A 278 -28.08 10.60 -30.66
C ALA A 278 -29.41 11.33 -30.45
N GLU A 279 -29.67 11.79 -29.26
CA GLU A 279 -30.74 12.77 -29.03
C GLU A 279 -30.39 13.98 -29.88
N ASP A 280 -31.05 14.08 -31.06
CA ASP A 280 -31.13 15.32 -31.82
C ASP A 280 -31.81 16.33 -30.86
N GLY A 281 -30.97 17.13 -30.22
CA GLY A 281 -31.43 18.19 -29.35
C GLY A 281 -32.23 19.22 -30.15
N GLU A 282 -33.53 19.10 -30.14
CA GLU A 282 -34.41 20.24 -30.35
C GLU A 282 -34.22 21.14 -29.12
N GLU A 283 -33.53 22.27 -29.32
CA GLU A 283 -33.50 23.38 -28.34
C GLU A 283 -34.94 23.92 -28.20
N GLU A 284 -35.68 23.37 -27.22
CA GLU A 284 -36.83 24.05 -26.69
C GLU A 284 -36.34 25.19 -25.80
N GLU A 285 -36.56 26.43 -26.21
CA GLU A 285 -36.40 27.63 -25.40
C GLU A 285 -37.33 27.50 -24.18
N GLU A 286 -36.79 27.11 -23.03
CA GLU A 286 -37.46 27.19 -21.74
C GLU A 286 -37.57 28.66 -21.35
N GLU A 287 -38.80 29.21 -21.39
CA GLU A 287 -39.16 30.44 -20.72
C GLU A 287 -38.90 30.32 -19.23
N GLU A 288 -38.02 31.19 -18.71
CA GLU A 288 -37.79 31.36 -17.25
C GLU A 288 -39.11 31.73 -16.56
N GLN A 289 -39.72 30.78 -15.86
CA GLN A 289 -40.73 31.06 -14.86
C GLN A 289 -40.01 31.18 -13.52
N GLU A 290 -40.05 32.41 -12.97
CA GLU A 290 -39.66 32.73 -11.60
C GLU A 290 -40.53 31.93 -10.62
N GLU A 291 -39.90 30.98 -9.88
CA GLU A 291 -40.53 30.37 -8.69
C GLU A 291 -40.30 31.26 -7.46
N PRO A 292 -41.31 31.37 -6.55
CA PRO A 292 -41.19 32.21 -5.38
C PRO A 292 -40.28 31.60 -4.31
N GLU A 293 -39.51 32.46 -3.65
CA GLU A 293 -38.68 32.15 -2.49
C GLU A 293 -39.54 31.51 -1.36
N ASP A 294 -39.26 30.23 -1.08
CA ASP A 294 -39.78 29.55 0.10
C ASP A 294 -38.81 29.74 1.27
N ASP A 295 -39.28 30.46 2.28
CA ASP A 295 -38.66 30.64 3.59
C ASP A 295 -38.44 29.26 4.27
N LEU A 296 -37.20 28.79 4.34
CA LEU A 296 -36.83 27.63 5.15
C LEU A 296 -36.61 28.09 6.61
N GLU A 297 -37.55 27.79 7.46
CA GLU A 297 -37.43 27.87 8.92
C GLU A 297 -36.27 26.99 9.42
N GLU A 298 -35.32 27.57 10.17
CA GLU A 298 -34.30 26.89 10.93
C GLU A 298 -34.95 25.98 11.99
N VAL A 299 -34.79 24.66 11.87
CA VAL A 299 -35.15 23.70 12.90
C VAL A 299 -33.98 23.48 13.84
N ASP A 300 -34.13 23.94 15.07
CA ASP A 300 -33.21 23.80 16.18
C ASP A 300 -33.19 22.33 16.67
N ILE A 301 -32.00 21.64 16.58
CA ILE A 301 -31.82 20.21 16.92
C ILE A 301 -31.26 20.05 18.34
N ASP A 302 -31.80 20.75 19.31
CA ASP A 302 -31.36 20.65 20.72
C ASP A 302 -32.31 19.95 21.68
N GLU A 303 -33.35 19.27 21.20
CA GLU A 303 -34.25 18.51 22.08
C GLU A 303 -34.49 17.06 21.64
N MET A 304 -33.49 16.17 21.77
CA MET A 304 -33.76 14.73 21.98
C MET A 304 -32.74 14.12 22.92
N GLY A 305 -33.08 14.20 24.21
CA GLY A 305 -32.38 13.48 25.26
C GLY A 305 -32.53 11.95 25.11
N VAL A 306 -31.45 11.26 24.93
CA VAL A 306 -31.38 9.80 25.11
C VAL A 306 -30.72 9.50 26.45
N ARG A 307 -31.52 9.00 27.39
CA ARG A 307 -31.07 8.43 28.65
C ARG A 307 -30.47 7.06 28.36
N ASN A 308 -29.21 6.88 28.75
CA ASN A 308 -28.63 5.56 28.96
C ASN A 308 -29.05 5.07 30.35
N GLU A 309 -29.80 3.97 30.41
CA GLU A 309 -29.90 3.13 31.59
C GLU A 309 -28.99 1.91 31.39
N SER A 310 -28.06 1.79 32.34
CA SER A 310 -27.16 0.68 32.56
C SER A 310 -27.87 -0.51 33.20
N GLU A 311 -27.56 -1.72 32.74
CA GLU A 311 -27.26 -2.86 33.61
C GLU A 311 -26.28 -3.81 32.90
#